data_ca94fe1aa3e534232956b4dc9530f3ba
#
_entry.id   ca94fe1aa3e534232956b4dc9530f3ba
#
_cell.length_a   1.000
_cell.length_b   1.000
_cell.length_c   1.000
_cell.angle_alpha   90.00
_cell.angle_beta   90.00
_cell.angle_gamma   90.00
#
_symmetry.space_group_name_H-M   'P 1'
#
loop_
_entity.id
_entity.type
_entity.pdbx_description
1 polymer ?
#
loop_
_entity_poly.entity_id
_entity_poly.type
_entity_poly.pdbx_seq_one_letter_code
_entity_poly.pdbx_strand_id
1 'polypeptide(L)'
;MRRITSKKYRAAGVDLDAAAHAKRLMAPHVRSTFTSDVLGDVGFFGALYNLRNFHDPVLVAGTDNVGTKLKLAALAGSWESVGQDVVNQNVNDIITCGARPLFFIDYIAMNRVIPERAAALVKGIALACRGSGCSLIGGETAELPGVYADVEGFDLAGVVVGAV
;
A
#
# COMPACT_ATOMS: atom_id res chain seq x y z
N MET A 1 -0.21 28.81 11.91
CA MET A 1 -0.97 28.33 10.75
C MET A 1 -1.31 26.83 10.80
N ARG A 2 -0.37 25.89 11.08
CA ARG A 2 -0.64 24.44 11.18
C ARG A 2 -1.79 24.01 12.12
N ARG A 3 -1.95 24.61 13.31
CA ARG A 3 -3.01 24.25 14.27
C ARG A 3 -4.45 24.57 13.82
N ILE A 4 -4.65 25.64 13.05
CA ILE A 4 -5.99 26.04 12.55
C ILE A 4 -6.42 25.12 11.42
N THR A 5 -5.50 24.74 10.56
CA THR A 5 -5.74 23.82 9.44
C THR A 5 -6.10 22.42 9.95
N SER A 6 -5.35 21.87 10.92
CA SER A 6 -5.63 20.56 11.53
C SER A 6 -7.04 20.52 12.17
N LYS A 7 -7.47 21.58 12.87
CA LYS A 7 -8.82 21.62 13.45
C LYS A 7 -9.95 21.59 12.40
N LYS A 8 -9.79 22.27 11.26
CA LYS A 8 -10.77 22.27 10.18
C LYS A 8 -10.87 20.89 9.50
N TYR A 9 -9.74 20.25 9.24
CA TYR A 9 -9.70 18.90 8.69
C TYR A 9 -10.33 17.88 9.64
N ARG A 10 -10.02 17.94 10.93
CA ARG A 10 -10.63 17.07 11.94
C ARG A 10 -12.14 17.26 12.06
N ALA A 11 -12.63 18.51 11.97
CA ALA A 11 -14.07 18.80 11.94
C ALA A 11 -14.76 18.24 10.68
N ALA A 12 -14.02 18.11 9.57
CA ALA A 12 -14.48 17.46 8.33
C ALA A 12 -14.29 15.92 8.34
N GLY A 13 -13.84 15.34 9.46
CA GLY A 13 -13.67 13.89 9.60
C GLY A 13 -12.29 13.37 9.19
N VAL A 14 -11.30 14.25 8.87
CA VAL A 14 -9.95 13.85 8.46
C VAL A 14 -8.95 14.19 9.55
N ASP A 15 -8.26 13.17 10.11
CA ASP A 15 -7.27 13.33 11.17
C ASP A 15 -5.82 13.32 10.63
N LEU A 16 -5.28 14.50 10.38
CA LEU A 16 -3.91 14.67 9.88
C LEU A 16 -2.83 14.15 10.83
N ASP A 17 -3.09 14.15 12.15
CA ASP A 17 -2.15 13.66 13.15
C ASP A 17 -2.12 12.13 13.12
N ALA A 18 -3.29 11.47 12.99
CA ALA A 18 -3.40 10.03 12.78
C ALA A 18 -2.72 9.59 11.48
N ALA A 19 -2.96 10.30 10.38
CA ALA A 19 -2.31 10.03 9.10
C ALA A 19 -0.77 10.16 9.19
N ALA A 20 -0.27 11.20 9.87
CA ALA A 20 1.16 11.37 10.09
C ALA A 20 1.75 10.27 11.00
N HIS A 21 0.99 9.79 11.98
CA HIS A 21 1.39 8.67 12.83
C HIS A 21 1.44 7.37 12.02
N ALA A 22 0.40 7.06 11.24
CA ALA A 22 0.38 5.90 10.35
C ALA A 22 1.62 5.87 9.45
N LYS A 23 1.93 6.98 8.78
CA LYS A 23 3.13 7.09 7.92
C LYS A 23 4.43 6.77 8.67
N ARG A 24 4.58 7.22 9.92
CA ARG A 24 5.78 6.88 10.72
C ARG A 24 5.86 5.39 11.04
N LEU A 25 4.73 4.74 11.34
CA LEU A 25 4.69 3.31 11.62
C LEU A 25 4.94 2.47 10.36
N MET A 26 4.43 2.89 9.21
CA MET A 26 4.57 2.19 7.93
C MET A 26 5.98 2.28 7.34
N ALA A 27 6.66 3.42 7.48
CA ALA A 27 7.91 3.70 6.79
C ALA A 27 9.01 2.63 6.97
N PRO A 28 9.25 2.05 8.17
CA PRO A 28 10.23 0.97 8.32
C PRO A 28 9.89 -0.27 7.51
N HIS A 29 8.61 -0.63 7.41
CA HIS A 29 8.16 -1.79 6.64
C HIS A 29 8.38 -1.56 5.14
N VAL A 30 8.01 -0.38 4.63
CA VAL A 30 8.24 -0.01 3.23
C VAL A 30 9.73 -0.08 2.90
N ARG A 31 10.59 0.58 3.68
CA ARG A 31 12.04 0.57 3.46
C ARG A 31 12.65 -0.83 3.51
N SER A 32 12.08 -1.75 4.28
CA SER A 32 12.55 -3.13 4.35
C SER A 32 12.43 -3.91 3.03
N THR A 33 11.68 -3.39 2.05
CA THR A 33 11.52 -3.98 0.72
C THR A 33 12.47 -3.40 -0.32
N PHE A 34 13.18 -2.31 0.00
CA PHE A 34 13.98 -1.57 -0.96
C PHE A 34 15.17 -2.38 -1.42
N THR A 35 15.36 -2.40 -2.73
CA THR A 35 16.58 -2.87 -3.41
C THR A 35 17.40 -1.68 -3.86
N SER A 36 18.59 -1.95 -4.42
CA SER A 36 19.46 -0.90 -5.02
C SER A 36 18.82 -0.21 -6.23
N ASP A 37 17.71 -0.73 -6.74
CA ASP A 37 17.02 -0.19 -7.91
C ASP A 37 15.93 0.83 -7.52
N VAL A 38 15.55 0.90 -6.22
CA VAL A 38 14.69 1.97 -5.71
C VAL A 38 15.53 3.24 -5.55
N LEU A 39 15.10 4.31 -6.22
CA LEU A 39 15.80 5.60 -6.19
C LEU A 39 15.00 6.59 -5.33
N GLY A 40 15.53 6.92 -4.16
CA GLY A 40 14.90 7.83 -3.21
C GLY A 40 14.39 7.14 -1.94
N ASP A 41 13.50 7.80 -1.22
CA ASP A 41 12.95 7.33 0.06
C ASP A 41 11.43 7.50 0.09
N VAL A 42 10.80 7.02 1.16
CA VAL A 42 9.35 7.15 1.42
C VAL A 42 8.96 8.61 1.65
N GLY A 43 7.85 9.04 1.04
CA GLY A 43 7.23 10.34 1.33
C GLY A 43 7.26 11.35 0.20
N PHE A 44 7.79 11.02 -0.96
CA PHE A 44 7.63 11.80 -2.19
C PHE A 44 6.29 11.52 -2.87
N PHE A 45 5.83 12.43 -3.75
CA PHE A 45 4.60 12.24 -4.52
C PHE A 45 4.73 11.24 -5.67
N GLY A 46 5.95 10.88 -6.04
CA GLY A 46 6.25 9.85 -7.01
C GLY A 46 7.44 9.03 -6.56
N ALA A 47 7.44 7.74 -6.91
CA ALA A 47 8.55 6.84 -6.64
C ALA A 47 9.34 6.59 -7.93
N LEU A 48 10.63 6.35 -7.77
CA LEU A 48 11.55 6.11 -8.88
C LEU A 48 12.14 4.71 -8.76
N TYR A 49 12.11 3.97 -9.86
CA TYR A 49 12.69 2.64 -9.95
C TYR A 49 13.62 2.54 -11.16
N ASN A 50 14.81 2.00 -10.99
CA ASN A 50 15.83 1.92 -12.04
C ASN A 50 15.74 0.57 -12.76
N LEU A 51 15.68 0.59 -14.09
CA LEU A 51 15.65 -0.59 -14.96
C LEU A 51 17.03 -0.98 -15.53
N ARG A 52 18.12 -0.53 -14.90
CA ARG A 52 19.52 -0.72 -15.40
C ARG A 52 19.89 -2.18 -15.66
N ASN A 53 19.23 -3.12 -15.01
CA ASN A 53 19.51 -4.55 -15.12
C ASN A 53 18.72 -5.24 -16.25
N PHE A 54 17.97 -4.47 -17.05
CA PHE A 54 17.17 -4.97 -18.16
C PHE A 54 17.67 -4.36 -19.47
N HIS A 55 17.66 -5.17 -20.51
CA HIS A 55 17.91 -4.71 -21.89
C HIS A 55 16.57 -4.75 -22.65
N ASP A 56 16.11 -3.61 -23.13
CA ASP A 56 14.84 -3.44 -23.84
C ASP A 56 13.62 -4.07 -23.12
N PRO A 57 13.38 -3.72 -21.82
CA PRO A 57 12.33 -4.38 -21.06
C PRO A 57 10.92 -4.05 -21.59
N VAL A 58 10.06 -5.07 -21.64
CA VAL A 58 8.62 -4.85 -21.77
C VAL A 58 8.01 -4.84 -20.38
N LEU A 59 7.37 -3.74 -20.00
CA LEU A 59 6.70 -3.63 -18.71
C LEU A 59 5.33 -4.30 -18.76
N VAL A 60 5.04 -5.07 -17.72
CA VAL A 60 3.74 -5.69 -17.47
C VAL A 60 3.18 -5.11 -16.19
N ALA A 61 1.96 -4.60 -16.21
CA ALA A 61 1.30 -4.04 -15.04
C ALA A 61 -0.05 -4.71 -14.81
N GLY A 62 -0.37 -4.97 -13.55
CA GLY A 62 -1.66 -5.46 -13.11
C GLY A 62 -2.17 -4.65 -11.91
N THR A 63 -3.48 -4.62 -11.73
CA THR A 63 -4.12 -4.03 -10.55
C THR A 63 -5.32 -4.84 -10.14
N ASP A 64 -5.42 -5.13 -8.86
CA ASP A 64 -6.57 -5.82 -8.28
C ASP A 64 -6.75 -5.41 -6.81
N ASN A 65 -7.96 -5.64 -6.27
CA ASN A 65 -8.30 -5.43 -4.87
C ASN A 65 -8.58 -6.76 -4.17
N VAL A 66 -8.53 -6.77 -2.83
CA VAL A 66 -8.80 -7.99 -2.04
C VAL A 66 -10.28 -8.39 -2.07
N GLY A 67 -11.18 -7.44 -2.30
CA GLY A 67 -12.62 -7.69 -2.37
C GLY A 67 -13.26 -7.99 -1.02
N THR A 68 -14.34 -8.78 -1.02
CA THR A 68 -15.20 -8.99 0.15
C THR A 68 -14.55 -9.74 1.31
N LYS A 69 -13.40 -10.40 1.09
CA LYS A 69 -12.58 -11.01 2.16
C LYS A 69 -12.18 -9.99 3.23
N LEU A 70 -12.10 -8.70 2.88
CA LEU A 70 -11.79 -7.61 3.82
C LEU A 70 -12.77 -7.57 5.00
N LYS A 71 -14.03 -7.91 4.79
CA LYS A 71 -15.03 -8.00 5.88
C LYS A 71 -14.67 -9.06 6.90
N LEU A 72 -14.22 -10.22 6.44
CA LEU A 72 -13.78 -11.31 7.32
C LEU A 72 -12.50 -10.94 8.05
N ALA A 73 -11.56 -10.29 7.36
CA ALA A 73 -10.32 -9.81 7.96
C ALA A 73 -10.57 -8.80 9.07
N ALA A 74 -11.48 -7.85 8.86
CA ALA A 74 -11.88 -6.88 9.88
C ALA A 74 -12.47 -7.56 11.12
N LEU A 75 -13.40 -8.53 10.94
CA LEU A 75 -14.00 -9.29 12.02
C LEU A 75 -12.98 -10.13 12.81
N ALA A 76 -11.98 -10.68 12.11
CA ALA A 76 -10.93 -11.51 12.71
C ALA A 76 -9.75 -10.70 13.25
N GLY A 77 -9.67 -9.40 12.99
CA GLY A 77 -8.49 -8.58 13.29
C GLY A 77 -7.24 -8.98 12.51
N SER A 78 -7.40 -9.59 11.32
CA SER A 78 -6.33 -10.21 10.54
C SER A 78 -5.82 -9.27 9.43
N TRP A 79 -5.23 -8.15 9.82
CA TRP A 79 -4.80 -7.09 8.91
C TRP A 79 -3.57 -7.48 8.09
N GLU A 80 -2.57 -8.13 8.69
CA GLU A 80 -1.34 -8.54 7.99
C GLU A 80 -1.62 -9.58 6.90
N SER A 81 -2.59 -10.48 7.09
CA SER A 81 -2.89 -11.51 6.11
C SER A 81 -3.46 -10.94 4.81
N VAL A 82 -4.40 -10.00 4.90
CA VAL A 82 -4.97 -9.39 3.68
C VAL A 82 -3.99 -8.41 3.02
N GLY A 83 -3.04 -7.86 3.78
CA GLY A 83 -1.90 -7.15 3.21
C GLY A 83 -1.01 -8.07 2.35
N GLN A 84 -0.83 -9.34 2.75
CA GLN A 84 -0.14 -10.32 1.91
C GLN A 84 -0.98 -10.73 0.70
N ASP A 85 -2.28 -10.91 0.89
CA ASP A 85 -3.19 -11.32 -0.17
C ASP A 85 -3.18 -10.36 -1.35
N VAL A 86 -3.24 -9.04 -1.11
CA VAL A 86 -3.27 -8.03 -2.19
C VAL A 86 -2.00 -8.07 -3.06
N VAL A 87 -0.84 -8.35 -2.47
CA VAL A 87 0.39 -8.51 -3.23
C VAL A 87 0.39 -9.81 -4.01
N ASN A 88 0.09 -10.92 -3.32
CA ASN A 88 0.18 -12.26 -3.91
C ASN A 88 -0.76 -12.41 -5.11
N GLN A 89 -2.00 -11.91 -5.04
CA GLN A 89 -2.92 -12.00 -6.16
C GLN A 89 -2.44 -11.15 -7.36
N ASN A 90 -2.02 -9.90 -7.13
CA ASN A 90 -1.50 -9.05 -8.19
C ASN A 90 -0.22 -9.62 -8.83
N VAL A 91 0.68 -10.17 -8.03
CA VAL A 91 1.90 -10.84 -8.53
C VAL A 91 1.53 -12.06 -9.37
N ASN A 92 0.56 -12.87 -8.90
CA ASN A 92 0.09 -14.04 -9.67
C ASN A 92 -0.43 -13.63 -11.06
N ASP A 93 -1.10 -12.49 -11.17
CA ASP A 93 -1.62 -12.02 -12.45
C ASP A 93 -0.48 -11.73 -13.45
N ILE A 94 0.54 -10.98 -13.06
CA ILE A 94 1.61 -10.60 -13.99
C ILE A 94 2.57 -11.75 -14.32
N ILE A 95 2.75 -12.74 -13.45
CA ILE A 95 3.58 -13.90 -13.77
C ILE A 95 2.94 -14.80 -14.83
N THR A 96 1.61 -14.72 -15.04
CA THR A 96 0.96 -15.39 -16.19
C THR A 96 1.47 -14.87 -17.52
N CYS A 97 1.98 -13.64 -17.55
CA CYS A 97 2.64 -13.03 -18.73
C CYS A 97 4.15 -13.30 -18.76
N GLY A 98 4.69 -14.10 -17.84
CA GLY A 98 6.13 -14.36 -17.73
C GLY A 98 6.92 -13.22 -17.07
N ALA A 99 6.26 -12.22 -16.51
CA ALA A 99 6.92 -11.05 -15.94
C ALA A 99 7.52 -11.34 -14.56
N ARG A 100 8.74 -10.86 -14.33
CA ARG A 100 9.35 -10.77 -13.00
C ARG A 100 8.82 -9.52 -12.29
N PRO A 101 8.25 -9.63 -11.10
CA PRO A 101 7.82 -8.47 -10.33
C PRO A 101 8.99 -7.53 -10.02
N LEU A 102 8.78 -6.22 -10.12
CA LEU A 102 9.78 -5.19 -9.86
C LEU A 102 9.38 -4.34 -8.66
N PHE A 103 8.19 -3.77 -8.71
CA PHE A 103 7.69 -2.95 -7.63
C PHE A 103 6.16 -3.03 -7.49
N PHE A 104 5.72 -2.64 -6.32
CA PHE A 104 4.32 -2.61 -5.90
C PHE A 104 3.96 -1.22 -5.39
N ILE A 105 2.72 -0.81 -5.60
CA ILE A 105 2.11 0.42 -5.08
C ILE A 105 0.77 0.03 -4.48
N ASP A 106 0.52 0.40 -3.23
CA ASP A 106 -0.73 0.11 -2.53
C ASP A 106 -1.71 1.29 -2.53
N TYR A 107 -2.99 0.96 -2.42
CA TYR A 107 -4.06 1.89 -2.10
C TYR A 107 -4.86 1.37 -0.91
N ILE A 108 -4.80 2.10 0.19
CA ILE A 108 -5.55 1.82 1.41
C ILE A 108 -6.55 2.95 1.60
N ALA A 109 -7.85 2.63 1.52
CA ALA A 109 -8.93 3.58 1.82
C ALA A 109 -9.64 3.15 3.10
N MET A 110 -9.81 4.05 4.05
CA MET A 110 -10.47 3.79 5.32
C MET A 110 -11.53 4.85 5.59
N ASN A 111 -12.65 4.48 6.21
CA ASN A 111 -13.59 5.47 6.70
C ASN A 111 -12.93 6.39 7.73
N ARG A 112 -12.10 5.80 8.61
CA ARG A 112 -11.23 6.51 9.54
C ARG A 112 -9.86 5.83 9.59
N VAL A 113 -8.79 6.61 9.48
CA VAL A 113 -7.43 6.08 9.60
C VAL A 113 -7.13 5.68 11.04
N ILE A 114 -6.88 4.39 11.24
CA ILE A 114 -6.38 3.81 12.48
C ILE A 114 -4.93 3.44 12.23
N PRO A 115 -3.95 4.19 12.80
CA PRO A 115 -2.53 4.06 12.45
C PRO A 115 -1.98 2.64 12.56
N GLU A 116 -2.36 1.93 13.60
CA GLU A 116 -1.89 0.57 13.88
C GLU A 116 -2.43 -0.44 12.84
N ARG A 117 -3.68 -0.27 12.40
CA ARG A 117 -4.29 -1.11 11.36
C ARG A 117 -3.63 -0.86 10.00
N ALA A 118 -3.44 0.42 9.64
CA ALA A 118 -2.74 0.78 8.42
C ALA A 118 -1.30 0.24 8.41
N ALA A 119 -0.60 0.33 9.54
CA ALA A 119 0.74 -0.21 9.68
C ALA A 119 0.77 -1.75 9.57
N ALA A 120 -0.22 -2.45 10.13
CA ALA A 120 -0.34 -3.91 10.02
C ALA A 120 -0.63 -4.35 8.58
N LEU A 121 -1.49 -3.64 7.84
CA LEU A 121 -1.70 -3.87 6.41
C LEU A 121 -0.39 -3.73 5.63
N VAL A 122 0.32 -2.61 5.81
CA VAL A 122 1.59 -2.34 5.10
C VAL A 122 2.69 -3.31 5.51
N LYS A 123 2.70 -3.78 6.75
CA LYS A 123 3.61 -4.85 7.19
C LYS A 123 3.38 -6.14 6.42
N GLY A 124 2.11 -6.53 6.22
CA GLY A 124 1.73 -7.69 5.42
C GLY A 124 2.13 -7.52 3.95
N ILE A 125 1.85 -6.35 3.36
CA ILE A 125 2.26 -5.98 2.00
C ILE A 125 3.79 -6.12 1.86
N ALA A 126 4.54 -5.51 2.77
CA ALA A 126 6.00 -5.56 2.73
C ALA A 126 6.56 -6.97 2.88
N LEU A 127 5.93 -7.83 3.69
CA LEU A 127 6.33 -9.23 3.82
C LEU A 127 6.17 -9.97 2.49
N ALA A 128 5.02 -9.84 1.83
CA ALA A 128 4.76 -10.48 0.55
C ALA A 128 5.61 -9.90 -0.59
N CYS A 129 5.84 -8.60 -0.61
CA CYS A 129 6.76 -7.96 -1.57
C CYS A 129 8.18 -8.54 -1.46
N ARG A 130 8.72 -8.68 -0.24
CA ARG A 130 10.02 -9.35 -0.05
C ARG A 130 10.00 -10.79 -0.52
N GLY A 131 8.94 -11.53 -0.23
CA GLY A 131 8.78 -12.94 -0.65
C GLY A 131 8.72 -13.12 -2.17
N SER A 132 8.13 -12.17 -2.88
CA SER A 132 8.02 -12.16 -4.36
C SER A 132 9.19 -11.44 -5.06
N GLY A 133 10.12 -10.87 -4.30
CA GLY A 133 11.28 -10.17 -4.86
C GLY A 133 10.97 -8.81 -5.45
N CYS A 134 9.87 -8.16 -5.06
CA CYS A 134 9.54 -6.80 -5.49
C CYS A 134 9.66 -5.79 -4.35
N SER A 135 9.76 -4.51 -4.68
CA SER A 135 9.85 -3.42 -3.72
C SER A 135 8.51 -2.69 -3.59
N LEU A 136 8.04 -2.46 -2.37
CA LEU A 136 6.94 -1.53 -2.11
C LEU A 136 7.51 -0.12 -2.16
N ILE A 137 7.23 0.63 -3.23
CA ILE A 137 7.89 1.92 -3.48
C ILE A 137 7.01 3.14 -3.18
N GLY A 138 5.73 2.93 -2.93
CA GLY A 138 4.78 4.00 -2.64
C GLY A 138 3.38 3.48 -2.47
N GLY A 139 2.46 4.39 -2.32
CA GLY A 139 1.04 4.10 -2.17
C GLY A 139 0.25 5.31 -1.70
N GLU A 140 -1.03 5.11 -1.47
CA GLU A 140 -1.95 6.11 -0.94
C GLU A 140 -2.71 5.56 0.27
N THR A 141 -2.81 6.34 1.32
CA THR A 141 -3.67 6.05 2.47
C THR A 141 -4.71 7.15 2.59
N ALA A 142 -5.92 6.85 2.14
CA ALA A 142 -7.03 7.80 2.09
C ALA A 142 -7.95 7.65 3.29
N GLU A 143 -8.29 8.76 3.95
CA GLU A 143 -9.37 8.84 4.93
C GLU A 143 -10.61 9.38 4.25
N LEU A 144 -11.68 8.56 4.18
CA LEU A 144 -12.88 8.82 3.39
C LEU A 144 -14.13 8.75 4.27
N PRO A 145 -14.34 9.74 5.17
CA PRO A 145 -15.47 9.75 6.07
C PRO A 145 -16.79 9.79 5.29
N GLY A 146 -17.71 8.87 5.63
CA GLY A 146 -19.04 8.78 5.02
C GLY A 146 -19.10 8.04 3.66
N VAL A 147 -17.99 7.59 3.12
CA VAL A 147 -17.98 6.74 1.90
C VAL A 147 -18.34 5.29 2.26
N TYR A 148 -17.87 4.82 3.41
CA TYR A 148 -18.19 3.48 3.90
C TYR A 148 -19.36 3.56 4.89
N ALA A 149 -20.33 2.64 4.75
CA ALA A 149 -21.47 2.56 5.67
C ALA A 149 -21.05 2.18 7.10
N ASP A 150 -19.95 1.44 7.22
CA ASP A 150 -19.40 0.99 8.49
C ASP A 150 -18.23 1.86 8.93
N VAL A 151 -18.17 2.20 10.22
CA VAL A 151 -17.07 2.99 10.79
C VAL A 151 -15.71 2.30 10.60
N GLU A 152 -15.72 0.96 10.57
CA GLU A 152 -14.54 0.14 10.32
C GLU A 152 -14.34 -0.24 8.84
N GLY A 153 -15.17 0.31 7.95
CA GLY A 153 -15.10 0.05 6.52
C GLY A 153 -13.76 0.51 5.93
N PHE A 154 -13.18 -0.36 5.12
CA PHE A 154 -11.94 -0.07 4.40
C PHE A 154 -11.89 -0.83 3.07
N ASP A 155 -11.05 -0.38 2.18
CA ASP A 155 -10.68 -1.07 0.95
C ASP A 155 -9.17 -1.16 0.81
N LEU A 156 -8.71 -2.19 0.11
CA LEU A 156 -7.30 -2.48 -0.10
C LEU A 156 -7.11 -2.97 -1.52
N ALA A 157 -6.39 -2.20 -2.30
CA ALA A 157 -6.02 -2.52 -3.67
C ALA A 157 -4.52 -2.36 -3.88
N GLY A 158 -4.02 -2.87 -4.97
CA GLY A 158 -2.63 -2.73 -5.35
C GLY A 158 -2.41 -2.64 -6.84
N VAL A 159 -1.26 -2.11 -7.19
CA VAL A 159 -0.70 -2.12 -8.54
C VAL A 159 0.66 -2.77 -8.48
N VAL A 160 0.87 -3.79 -9.27
CA VAL A 160 2.18 -4.41 -9.47
C VAL A 160 2.70 -4.06 -10.86
N VAL A 161 3.99 -3.79 -10.93
CA VAL A 161 4.69 -3.65 -12.21
C VAL A 161 5.84 -4.64 -12.23
N GLY A 162 5.94 -5.36 -13.31
CA GLY A 162 7.03 -6.30 -13.60
C GLY A 162 7.60 -6.07 -14.99
N ALA A 163 8.59 -6.86 -15.35
CA ALA A 163 9.20 -6.83 -16.68
C ALA A 163 9.47 -8.25 -17.21
N VAL A 164 9.34 -8.36 -18.54
CA VAL A 164 9.76 -9.51 -19.35
C VAL A 164 11.02 -9.12 -20.09
#